data_09efe7e83c9fd5f42cf6e8ba78082526
#
_entry.id   09efe7e83c9fd5f42cf6e8ba78082526
#
_cell.length_a   1.000
_cell.length_b   1.000
_cell.length_c   1.000
_cell.angle_alpha   90.00
_cell.angle_beta   90.00
_cell.angle_gamma   90.00
#
_symmetry.space_group_name_H-M   'P 1'
#
loop_
_entity.id
_entity.type
_entity.pdbx_description
1 polymer ?
#
loop_
_entity_poly.entity_id
_entity_poly.type
_entity_poly.pdbx_seq_one_letter_code
_entity_poly.pdbx_strand_id
1 'polypeptide(L)'
;MKKLLSSLLVAAMALTLAGCGGKGDSSGLTTYHDYELTRQEIENFNLLTSAQSKDLNVLTNCVDGLVEHDKDGNIIASLAEKWEPNDDKTVWTFHLRDGLQWINNSGEKVADLTAEDFVTALKYILTADNQSNNTSMPMEMVKGAAEYYEASLAGTATDELWEQVGVKALDDKTVEYTMVAPKPYFDTATTYAAFYPAPTEFLKEKGTSYGTGIDTILYCGGYYLTSFESGANKTYKKNPTYWDTKNIPFDEVTVVMLESQDRAFDMFEAGELDRALLTQEQIVTQNKANDERLVETRVGQHVYSLYFNYTLDASQDGSADWNKAVTNENFRKAWYYGMDFTEIVKFTNPYSYESMMSNVYSPETLSKNSKGVDYTDIGDLAAYNPDKSQARLDEAKFKQAKETAMTELSSQGVTFPVKVYLAYQSGSKTEEDKFQISKKAYEDSLGTDFVQVIGQPYIKSSVSEVYNKNLQSIMVGGWGADYGDPYNFVYQLSSEPGNYMNVKYSHFTDETYNKMVDEANEITELDARYEAFAKCEAYALEHALIVPGFVNGVEWQVTKVNDYSKPYAKYGIANRKMKYWETKAEAYTADEYKTLAEKAAKAN
;
A
#
# COMPACT_ATOMS: atom_id res chain seq x y z
N MET A 1 54.89 13.55 -13.78
CA MET A 1 54.10 14.64 -13.21
C MET A 1 52.61 14.41 -13.53
N LYS A 2 51.97 13.50 -12.82
CA LYS A 2 50.51 13.23 -12.82
C LYS A 2 50.20 12.36 -11.59
N LYS A 3 50.30 12.90 -10.39
CA LYS A 3 49.87 12.34 -9.10
C LYS A 3 49.95 13.46 -8.07
N LEU A 4 48.97 14.39 -8.06
CA LEU A 4 48.80 15.42 -7.02
C LEU A 4 47.59 16.30 -7.37
N LEU A 5 46.38 15.73 -7.45
CA LEU A 5 45.13 16.50 -7.54
C LEU A 5 43.92 15.63 -7.15
N SER A 6 43.99 14.88 -6.06
CA SER A 6 42.85 14.13 -5.51
C SER A 6 42.81 14.10 -3.98
N SER A 7 43.25 15.16 -3.33
CA SER A 7 43.28 15.25 -1.86
C SER A 7 42.93 16.65 -1.33
N LEU A 8 41.97 17.34 -1.95
CA LEU A 8 41.56 18.69 -1.52
C LEU A 8 40.05 18.94 -1.57
N LEU A 9 39.24 17.88 -1.41
CA LEU A 9 37.75 18.02 -1.30
C LEU A 9 37.15 17.31 -0.08
N VAL A 10 37.96 16.91 0.90
CA VAL A 10 37.48 16.26 2.15
C VAL A 10 37.64 17.15 3.39
N ALA A 11 38.10 18.38 3.26
CA ALA A 11 38.46 19.23 4.40
C ALA A 11 37.56 20.45 4.61
N ALA A 12 36.27 20.40 4.24
CA ALA A 12 35.34 21.53 4.43
C ALA A 12 34.08 21.22 5.24
N MET A 13 33.95 20.04 5.84
CA MET A 13 32.77 19.68 6.68
C MET A 13 33.06 19.37 8.15
N ALA A 14 34.19 19.82 8.68
CA ALA A 14 34.56 19.54 10.07
C ALA A 14 34.87 20.82 10.87
N LEU A 15 33.90 21.77 10.92
CA LEU A 15 34.06 22.95 11.81
C LEU A 15 32.70 23.60 12.13
N THR A 16 31.79 22.90 12.82
CA THR A 16 30.77 23.54 13.68
C THR A 16 30.31 22.60 14.79
N LEU A 17 31.24 22.13 15.62
CA LEU A 17 30.94 21.44 16.87
C LEU A 17 31.74 22.09 18.01
N ALA A 18 31.28 23.26 18.43
CA ALA A 18 31.65 23.82 19.74
C ALA A 18 30.58 24.83 20.16
N GLY A 19 29.62 24.40 20.95
CA GLY A 19 28.61 25.30 21.51
C GLY A 19 27.79 24.65 22.59
N CYS A 20 28.27 24.70 23.83
CA CYS A 20 27.56 24.72 25.11
C CYS A 20 26.61 23.57 25.49
N GLY A 21 27.08 22.85 26.53
CA GLY A 21 26.21 22.11 27.44
C GLY A 21 25.14 23.01 28.06
N GLY A 22 23.88 22.73 27.74
CA GLY A 22 22.68 23.26 28.36
C GLY A 22 21.69 22.11 28.55
N LYS A 23 21.13 22.01 29.74
CA LYS A 23 20.14 21.02 30.14
C LYS A 23 18.96 20.97 29.16
N GLY A 24 18.61 19.75 28.73
CA GLY A 24 17.29 19.27 28.40
C GLY A 24 16.29 20.26 27.79
N ASP A 25 16.46 20.58 26.49
CA ASP A 25 15.33 20.94 25.65
C ASP A 25 15.20 19.85 24.59
N SER A 26 14.05 19.20 24.55
CA SER A 26 13.65 18.21 23.54
C SER A 26 13.34 18.91 22.21
N SER A 27 14.30 19.66 21.65
CA SER A 27 14.17 20.19 20.29
C SER A 27 14.38 19.04 19.31
N GLY A 28 13.37 18.72 18.51
CA GLY A 28 13.45 17.75 17.42
C GLY A 28 14.52 18.14 16.39
N LEU A 29 14.81 17.23 15.47
CA LEU A 29 15.73 17.47 14.35
C LEU A 29 15.16 18.55 13.44
N THR A 30 15.97 19.48 12.98
CA THR A 30 15.63 20.46 11.93
C THR A 30 16.06 20.00 10.54
N THR A 31 17.02 19.09 10.48
CA THR A 31 17.47 18.38 9.26
C THR A 31 17.28 16.89 9.49
N TYR A 32 16.89 16.18 8.43
CA TYR A 32 16.67 14.74 8.50
C TYR A 32 17.43 14.04 7.38
N HIS A 33 18.19 13.00 7.74
CA HIS A 33 18.99 12.22 6.82
C HIS A 33 18.45 10.80 6.77
N ASP A 34 17.95 10.41 5.60
CA ASP A 34 17.38 9.08 5.34
C ASP A 34 18.08 8.42 4.15
N TYR A 35 17.67 7.21 3.85
CA TYR A 35 18.13 6.46 2.68
C TYR A 35 16.95 5.75 1.99
N GLU A 36 17.16 5.45 0.73
CA GLU A 36 16.35 4.49 -0.04
C GLU A 36 17.28 3.51 -0.74
N LEU A 37 16.78 2.33 -1.06
CA LEU A 37 17.52 1.40 -1.89
C LEU A 37 17.38 1.79 -3.37
N THR A 38 18.44 1.61 -4.17
CA THR A 38 18.43 2.00 -5.59
C THR A 38 17.28 1.44 -6.40
N ARG A 39 16.76 0.24 -6.04
CA ARG A 39 15.54 -0.34 -6.63
C ARG A 39 14.25 0.41 -6.29
N GLN A 40 14.28 1.27 -5.28
CA GLN A 40 13.14 2.08 -4.80
C GLN A 40 13.23 3.53 -5.28
N GLU A 41 14.20 3.86 -6.15
CA GLU A 41 14.34 5.21 -6.69
C GLU A 41 13.13 5.59 -7.53
N ILE A 42 12.70 6.85 -7.41
CA ILE A 42 11.66 7.44 -8.24
C ILE A 42 12.08 7.42 -9.73
N GLU A 43 11.18 6.98 -10.60
CA GLU A 43 11.39 6.94 -12.04
C GLU A 43 10.47 7.91 -12.79
N ASN A 44 9.32 8.26 -12.21
CA ASN A 44 8.32 9.11 -12.83
C ASN A 44 7.87 10.20 -11.86
N PHE A 45 8.16 11.46 -12.20
CA PHE A 45 7.72 12.63 -11.42
C PHE A 45 6.30 13.09 -11.75
N ASN A 46 5.62 12.45 -12.70
CA ASN A 46 4.23 12.75 -13.03
C ASN A 46 3.28 11.96 -12.12
N LEU A 47 2.80 12.60 -11.04
CA LEU A 47 1.85 12.01 -10.09
C LEU A 47 0.55 11.54 -10.76
N LEU A 48 0.14 12.19 -11.85
CA LEU A 48 -1.10 11.86 -12.56
C LEU A 48 -1.01 10.53 -13.33
N THR A 49 0.20 10.08 -13.65
CA THR A 49 0.40 8.85 -14.45
C THR A 49 1.00 7.70 -13.66
N SER A 50 1.69 7.97 -12.55
CA SER A 50 2.32 6.91 -11.76
C SER A 50 1.39 6.37 -10.68
N ALA A 51 1.30 5.03 -10.60
CA ALA A 51 0.74 4.27 -9.49
C ALA A 51 1.82 3.47 -8.73
N GLN A 52 3.10 3.72 -9.01
CA GLN A 52 4.20 2.99 -8.38
C GLN A 52 4.48 3.53 -6.97
N SER A 53 4.53 2.65 -5.97
CA SER A 53 4.78 3.04 -4.58
C SER A 53 6.04 3.89 -4.40
N LYS A 54 7.11 3.60 -5.16
CA LYS A 54 8.38 4.34 -5.10
C LYS A 54 8.22 5.80 -5.54
N ASP A 55 7.42 6.06 -6.58
CA ASP A 55 7.14 7.42 -7.04
C ASP A 55 6.22 8.15 -6.07
N LEU A 56 5.17 7.47 -5.61
CA LEU A 56 4.19 8.03 -4.68
C LEU A 56 4.79 8.37 -3.31
N ASN A 57 5.82 7.64 -2.83
CA ASN A 57 6.53 7.97 -1.59
C ASN A 57 7.20 9.34 -1.65
N VAL A 58 7.72 9.72 -2.81
CA VAL A 58 8.34 11.01 -3.05
C VAL A 58 7.28 12.10 -3.26
N LEU A 59 6.37 11.86 -4.21
CA LEU A 59 5.45 12.89 -4.73
C LEU A 59 4.37 13.31 -3.75
N THR A 60 3.95 12.41 -2.83
CA THR A 60 3.01 12.73 -1.76
C THR A 60 3.53 13.79 -0.77
N ASN A 61 4.85 14.00 -0.71
CA ASN A 61 5.45 15.09 0.06
C ASN A 61 5.51 16.41 -0.74
N CYS A 62 5.36 16.31 -2.05
CA CYS A 62 5.49 17.41 -3.01
C CYS A 62 4.15 18.01 -3.41
N VAL A 63 3.09 17.21 -3.41
CA VAL A 63 1.72 17.62 -3.80
C VAL A 63 0.74 17.11 -2.76
N ASP A 64 -0.16 17.96 -2.31
CA ASP A 64 -1.22 17.61 -1.38
C ASP A 64 -2.52 17.24 -2.11
N GLY A 65 -3.34 16.39 -1.46
CA GLY A 65 -4.71 16.10 -1.84
C GLY A 65 -5.74 16.96 -1.10
N LEU A 66 -7.03 16.69 -1.34
CA LEU A 66 -8.14 17.39 -0.70
C LEU A 66 -8.15 17.19 0.82
N VAL A 67 -7.91 15.96 1.26
CA VAL A 67 -7.85 15.57 2.66
C VAL A 67 -6.59 14.75 2.93
N GLU A 68 -6.27 14.53 4.22
CA GLU A 68 -5.11 13.74 4.64
C GLU A 68 -5.42 12.92 5.89
N HIS A 69 -4.46 12.14 6.38
CA HIS A 69 -4.60 11.35 7.60
C HIS A 69 -3.86 12.00 8.78
N ASP A 70 -4.44 11.87 9.98
CA ASP A 70 -3.70 12.08 11.21
C ASP A 70 -2.93 10.81 11.65
N LYS A 71 -2.26 10.87 12.81
CA LYS A 71 -1.51 9.74 13.37
C LYS A 71 -2.39 8.57 13.84
N ASP A 72 -3.68 8.79 14.02
CA ASP A 72 -4.66 7.83 14.53
C ASP A 72 -5.53 7.24 13.40
N GLY A 73 -5.28 7.66 12.14
CA GLY A 73 -5.96 7.14 10.94
C GLY A 73 -7.25 7.87 10.57
N ASN A 74 -7.56 8.97 11.25
CA ASN A 74 -8.73 9.76 10.90
C ASN A 74 -8.45 10.62 9.67
N ILE A 75 -9.50 10.82 8.84
CA ILE A 75 -9.46 11.81 7.76
C ILE A 75 -9.55 13.20 8.36
N ILE A 76 -8.60 14.05 7.97
CA ILE A 76 -8.53 15.45 8.39
C ILE A 76 -8.38 16.37 7.19
N ALA A 77 -8.66 17.65 7.38
CA ALA A 77 -8.57 18.70 6.37
C ALA A 77 -7.12 18.88 5.86
N SER A 78 -6.97 18.91 4.51
CA SER A 78 -5.71 19.25 3.83
C SER A 78 -5.93 20.48 2.94
N LEU A 79 -5.86 20.37 1.60
CA LEU A 79 -6.18 21.52 0.71
C LEU A 79 -7.63 21.95 0.85
N ALA A 80 -8.57 21.02 1.09
CA ALA A 80 -9.93 21.36 1.49
C ALA A 80 -9.98 21.63 3.00
N GLU A 81 -10.56 22.75 3.42
CA GLU A 81 -10.79 23.06 4.83
C GLU A 81 -12.06 22.38 5.37
N LYS A 82 -13.01 22.05 4.50
CA LYS A 82 -14.23 21.29 4.79
C LYS A 82 -14.73 20.58 3.53
N TRP A 83 -15.52 19.56 3.73
CA TRP A 83 -16.25 18.83 2.67
C TRP A 83 -17.54 18.26 3.21
N GLU A 84 -18.51 18.08 2.34
CA GLU A 84 -19.78 17.47 2.65
C GLU A 84 -20.34 16.70 1.45
N PRO A 85 -20.94 15.51 1.66
CA PRO A 85 -21.77 14.88 0.66
C PRO A 85 -23.21 15.40 0.74
N ASN A 86 -23.96 15.22 -0.37
CA ASN A 86 -25.42 15.33 -0.33
C ASN A 86 -26.05 14.13 0.44
N ASP A 87 -27.37 14.16 0.63
CA ASP A 87 -28.07 13.18 1.47
C ASP A 87 -27.90 11.74 0.99
N ASP A 88 -27.89 11.49 -0.31
CA ASP A 88 -27.77 10.16 -0.92
C ASP A 88 -26.33 9.75 -1.27
N LYS A 89 -25.32 10.56 -0.90
CA LYS A 89 -23.89 10.28 -1.12
C LYS A 89 -23.49 10.14 -2.60
N THR A 90 -24.24 10.77 -3.49
CA THR A 90 -23.96 10.80 -4.93
C THR A 90 -23.24 12.07 -5.37
N VAL A 91 -23.23 13.11 -4.55
CA VAL A 91 -22.50 14.37 -4.82
C VAL A 91 -21.68 14.74 -3.60
N TRP A 92 -20.42 15.06 -3.83
CA TRP A 92 -19.47 15.49 -2.80
C TRP A 92 -18.93 16.87 -3.15
N THR A 93 -18.98 17.81 -2.20
CA THR A 93 -18.48 19.18 -2.36
C THR A 93 -17.31 19.42 -1.42
N PHE A 94 -16.19 19.90 -1.97
CA PHE A 94 -14.97 20.23 -1.23
C PHE A 94 -14.69 21.72 -1.34
N HIS A 95 -14.44 22.37 -0.20
CA HIS A 95 -14.14 23.80 -0.12
C HIS A 95 -12.66 24.01 0.18
N LEU A 96 -11.93 24.56 -0.77
CA LEU A 96 -10.49 24.81 -0.68
C LEU A 96 -10.17 25.97 0.27
N ARG A 97 -9.02 25.88 0.93
CA ARG A 97 -8.46 26.96 1.76
C ARG A 97 -8.12 28.19 0.94
N ASP A 98 -8.04 29.31 1.64
CA ASP A 98 -7.49 30.55 1.07
C ASP A 98 -5.97 30.47 0.92
N GLY A 99 -5.45 31.14 -0.12
CA GLY A 99 -4.03 31.41 -0.30
C GLY A 99 -3.17 30.21 -0.71
N LEU A 100 -3.78 29.12 -1.20
CA LEU A 100 -3.06 27.97 -1.74
C LEU A 100 -2.27 28.37 -2.99
N GLN A 101 -1.03 27.85 -3.10
CA GLN A 101 -0.09 28.24 -4.14
C GLN A 101 0.67 27.07 -4.71
N TRP A 102 0.99 27.17 -5.98
CA TRP A 102 1.99 26.37 -6.65
C TRP A 102 3.34 27.09 -6.65
N ILE A 103 4.40 26.39 -6.23
CA ILE A 103 5.78 26.88 -6.28
C ILE A 103 6.63 26.02 -7.21
N ASN A 104 7.76 26.56 -7.70
CA ASN A 104 8.76 25.82 -8.46
C ASN A 104 9.81 25.16 -7.55
N ASN A 105 10.75 24.43 -8.15
CA ASN A 105 11.88 23.78 -7.44
C ASN A 105 12.93 24.74 -6.84
N SER A 106 12.72 26.06 -6.97
CA SER A 106 13.49 27.11 -6.27
C SER A 106 12.70 27.70 -5.09
N GLY A 107 11.47 27.25 -4.83
CA GLY A 107 10.59 27.74 -3.77
C GLY A 107 9.86 29.05 -4.12
N GLU A 108 9.85 29.45 -5.40
CA GLU A 108 9.20 30.66 -5.87
C GLU A 108 7.75 30.37 -6.31
N LYS A 109 6.82 31.27 -5.95
CA LYS A 109 5.42 31.20 -6.41
C LYS A 109 5.35 31.29 -7.93
N VAL A 110 4.59 30.37 -8.54
CA VAL A 110 4.29 30.35 -9.98
C VAL A 110 2.83 30.67 -10.25
N ALA A 111 1.90 30.09 -9.48
CA ALA A 111 0.47 30.27 -9.66
C ALA A 111 -0.29 30.14 -8.33
N ASP A 112 -1.55 30.58 -8.31
CA ASP A 112 -2.50 30.18 -7.27
C ASP A 112 -3.02 28.78 -7.59
N LEU A 113 -3.29 27.98 -6.56
CA LEU A 113 -3.96 26.69 -6.70
C LEU A 113 -5.48 26.92 -6.58
N THR A 114 -6.22 26.42 -7.55
CA THR A 114 -7.67 26.61 -7.65
C THR A 114 -8.41 25.27 -7.84
N ALA A 115 -9.73 25.31 -7.77
CA ALA A 115 -10.60 24.15 -8.01
C ALA A 115 -10.44 23.59 -9.44
N GLU A 116 -10.10 24.42 -10.42
CA GLU A 116 -9.84 24.00 -11.81
C GLU A 116 -8.65 23.05 -11.93
N ASP A 117 -7.68 23.10 -11.01
CA ASP A 117 -6.53 22.21 -11.01
C ASP A 117 -6.91 20.74 -10.75
N PHE A 118 -8.01 20.50 -10.04
CA PHE A 118 -8.57 19.15 -9.83
C PHE A 118 -9.31 18.65 -11.08
N VAL A 119 -10.05 19.53 -11.75
CA VAL A 119 -10.74 19.23 -13.02
C VAL A 119 -9.72 18.89 -14.10
N THR A 120 -8.67 19.71 -14.22
CA THR A 120 -7.55 19.50 -15.15
C THR A 120 -6.84 18.17 -14.88
N ALA A 121 -6.54 17.88 -13.63
CA ALA A 121 -5.87 16.62 -13.24
C ALA A 121 -6.69 15.40 -13.65
N LEU A 122 -7.99 15.39 -13.37
CA LEU A 122 -8.85 14.27 -13.72
C LEU A 122 -8.99 14.11 -15.25
N LYS A 123 -9.13 15.22 -16.00
CA LYS A 123 -9.13 15.18 -17.48
C LYS A 123 -7.84 14.58 -18.03
N TYR A 124 -6.69 14.98 -17.47
CA TYR A 124 -5.40 14.44 -17.86
C TYR A 124 -5.31 12.93 -17.61
N ILE A 125 -5.73 12.46 -16.43
CA ILE A 125 -5.74 11.04 -16.07
C ILE A 125 -6.62 10.24 -17.03
N LEU A 126 -7.80 10.74 -17.37
CA LEU A 126 -8.78 10.05 -18.22
C LEU A 126 -8.51 10.25 -19.74
N THR A 127 -7.49 11.02 -20.12
CA THR A 127 -7.05 11.12 -21.51
C THR A 127 -6.10 9.97 -21.84
N ALA A 128 -6.54 9.03 -22.66
CA ALA A 128 -5.86 7.76 -22.93
C ALA A 128 -4.42 7.93 -23.44
N ASP A 129 -4.15 8.94 -24.26
CA ASP A 129 -2.81 9.25 -24.80
C ASP A 129 -1.77 9.53 -23.68
N ASN A 130 -2.21 9.94 -22.50
CA ASN A 130 -1.33 10.20 -21.36
C ASN A 130 -0.91 8.91 -20.62
N GLN A 131 -1.50 7.77 -20.96
CA GLN A 131 -1.15 6.44 -20.44
C GLN A 131 -1.12 6.39 -18.88
N SER A 132 -2.10 7.02 -18.24
CA SER A 132 -2.19 7.03 -16.79
C SER A 132 -2.51 5.63 -16.24
N ASN A 133 -1.81 5.25 -15.16
CA ASN A 133 -2.13 4.05 -14.36
C ASN A 133 -3.15 4.34 -13.23
N ASN A 134 -3.65 5.58 -13.13
CA ASN A 134 -4.60 6.02 -12.09
C ASN A 134 -6.05 6.09 -12.59
N THR A 135 -6.38 5.46 -13.72
CA THR A 135 -7.71 5.56 -14.37
C THR A 135 -8.80 4.76 -13.67
N SER A 136 -8.45 3.62 -13.06
CA SER A 136 -9.44 2.64 -12.55
C SER A 136 -10.39 3.23 -11.51
N MET A 137 -9.87 3.92 -10.50
CA MET A 137 -10.68 4.47 -9.42
C MET A 137 -11.62 5.61 -9.89
N PRO A 138 -11.18 6.59 -10.70
CA PRO A 138 -12.09 7.55 -11.33
C PRO A 138 -13.17 6.90 -12.19
N MET A 139 -12.84 5.89 -13.01
CA MET A 139 -13.82 5.20 -13.85
C MET A 139 -14.88 4.44 -13.03
N GLU A 140 -14.47 3.86 -11.90
CA GLU A 140 -15.38 3.17 -10.99
C GLU A 140 -16.30 4.13 -10.23
N MET A 141 -15.82 5.32 -9.89
CA MET A 141 -16.50 6.20 -8.92
C MET A 141 -17.17 7.40 -9.55
N VAL A 142 -16.53 8.07 -10.51
CA VAL A 142 -16.98 9.37 -11.04
C VAL A 142 -17.88 9.18 -12.25
N LYS A 143 -19.06 9.79 -12.22
CA LYS A 143 -20.04 9.73 -13.32
C LYS A 143 -19.40 10.17 -14.64
N GLY A 144 -19.64 9.41 -15.72
CA GLY A 144 -19.18 9.73 -17.07
C GLY A 144 -17.65 9.53 -17.29
N ALA A 145 -16.89 9.14 -16.26
CA ALA A 145 -15.44 8.99 -16.38
C ALA A 145 -15.06 7.78 -17.25
N ALA A 146 -15.75 6.66 -17.10
CA ALA A 146 -15.51 5.47 -17.91
C ALA A 146 -15.85 5.71 -19.39
N GLU A 147 -16.99 6.34 -19.66
CA GLU A 147 -17.42 6.68 -21.02
C GLU A 147 -16.44 7.65 -21.71
N TYR A 148 -15.93 8.63 -20.96
CA TYR A 148 -14.93 9.56 -21.49
C TYR A 148 -13.61 8.84 -21.79
N TYR A 149 -13.14 7.98 -20.89
CA TYR A 149 -11.91 7.22 -21.10
C TYR A 149 -11.99 6.26 -22.29
N GLU A 150 -13.10 5.53 -22.44
CA GLU A 150 -13.34 4.65 -23.60
C GLU A 150 -13.40 5.44 -24.92
N ALA A 151 -14.09 6.58 -24.92
CA ALA A 151 -14.09 7.48 -26.07
C ALA A 151 -12.69 8.03 -26.39
N SER A 152 -11.89 8.33 -25.37
CA SER A 152 -10.50 8.77 -25.53
C SER A 152 -9.64 7.65 -26.13
N LEU A 153 -9.79 6.40 -25.67
CA LEU A 153 -9.12 5.24 -26.29
C LEU A 153 -9.49 5.05 -27.76
N ALA A 154 -10.76 5.31 -28.10
CA ALA A 154 -11.26 5.21 -29.47
C ALA A 154 -10.89 6.42 -30.36
N GLY A 155 -10.27 7.48 -29.79
CA GLY A 155 -9.98 8.75 -30.48
C GLY A 155 -11.23 9.56 -30.83
N THR A 156 -12.32 9.39 -30.09
CA THR A 156 -13.63 10.03 -30.30
C THR A 156 -14.08 10.93 -29.15
N ALA A 157 -13.21 11.12 -28.14
CA ALA A 157 -13.50 12.02 -27.02
C ALA A 157 -13.70 13.46 -27.49
N THR A 158 -14.74 14.14 -26.97
CA THR A 158 -15.05 15.55 -27.26
C THR A 158 -15.18 16.35 -25.98
N ASP A 159 -15.15 17.68 -26.08
CA ASP A 159 -15.39 18.54 -24.91
C ASP A 159 -16.82 18.42 -24.40
N GLU A 160 -17.81 18.19 -25.27
CA GLU A 160 -19.19 17.96 -24.85
C GLU A 160 -19.35 16.67 -24.05
N LEU A 161 -18.55 15.65 -24.34
CA LEU A 161 -18.52 14.42 -23.53
C LEU A 161 -17.82 14.68 -22.19
N TRP A 162 -16.73 15.47 -22.19
CA TRP A 162 -16.07 15.89 -20.96
C TRP A 162 -17.00 16.66 -20.01
N GLU A 163 -17.85 17.54 -20.52
CA GLU A 163 -18.82 18.29 -19.71
C GLU A 163 -19.81 17.38 -18.95
N GLN A 164 -19.95 16.10 -19.37
CA GLN A 164 -20.78 15.11 -18.69
C GLN A 164 -20.05 14.38 -17.58
N VAL A 165 -18.73 14.51 -17.50
CA VAL A 165 -17.94 13.91 -16.41
C VAL A 165 -18.24 14.64 -15.11
N GLY A 166 -18.45 13.85 -14.05
CA GLY A 166 -18.89 14.31 -12.74
C GLY A 166 -17.79 15.01 -11.92
N VAL A 167 -17.02 15.92 -12.50
CA VAL A 167 -16.10 16.79 -11.78
C VAL A 167 -16.26 18.23 -12.27
N LYS A 168 -16.39 19.18 -11.33
CA LYS A 168 -16.57 20.60 -11.66
C LYS A 168 -15.89 21.52 -10.66
N ALA A 169 -15.29 22.59 -11.15
CA ALA A 169 -14.99 23.77 -10.37
C ALA A 169 -16.23 24.68 -10.39
N LEU A 170 -16.93 24.80 -9.27
CA LEU A 170 -18.10 25.69 -9.16
C LEU A 170 -17.68 27.15 -9.05
N ASP A 171 -16.52 27.39 -8.46
CA ASP A 171 -15.78 28.63 -8.40
C ASP A 171 -14.29 28.30 -8.13
N ASP A 172 -13.44 29.31 -7.92
CA ASP A 172 -11.99 29.10 -7.72
C ASP A 172 -11.64 28.23 -6.51
N LYS A 173 -12.60 28.01 -5.58
CA LYS A 173 -12.37 27.32 -4.30
C LYS A 173 -13.30 26.15 -4.04
N THR A 174 -14.23 25.85 -4.93
CA THR A 174 -15.23 24.81 -4.71
C THR A 174 -15.14 23.75 -5.78
N VAL A 175 -14.72 22.54 -5.39
CA VAL A 175 -14.69 21.34 -6.26
C VAL A 175 -15.89 20.48 -5.94
N GLU A 176 -16.66 20.12 -6.96
CA GLU A 176 -17.78 19.18 -6.85
C GLU A 176 -17.49 17.91 -7.64
N TYR A 177 -17.75 16.76 -7.00
CA TYR A 177 -17.72 15.44 -7.65
C TYR A 177 -19.11 14.83 -7.63
N THR A 178 -19.57 14.34 -8.81
CA THR A 178 -20.80 13.54 -8.95
C THR A 178 -20.40 12.08 -9.19
N MET A 179 -20.92 11.18 -8.38
CA MET A 179 -20.63 9.76 -8.41
C MET A 179 -21.55 8.99 -9.36
N VAL A 180 -21.09 7.83 -9.84
CA VAL A 180 -21.92 6.88 -10.63
C VAL A 180 -23.06 6.28 -9.81
N ALA A 181 -22.85 6.10 -8.51
CA ALA A 181 -23.76 5.56 -7.50
C ALA A 181 -23.37 6.12 -6.13
N PRO A 182 -24.17 5.94 -5.07
CA PRO A 182 -23.78 6.36 -3.73
C PRO A 182 -22.42 5.83 -3.31
N LYS A 183 -21.50 6.72 -2.92
CA LYS A 183 -20.15 6.38 -2.44
C LYS A 183 -19.92 7.07 -1.08
N PRO A 184 -20.35 6.46 0.04
CA PRO A 184 -20.28 7.08 1.37
C PRO A 184 -18.85 7.27 1.89
N TYR A 185 -17.88 6.68 1.23
CA TYR A 185 -16.45 6.68 1.56
C TYR A 185 -15.58 7.50 0.60
N PHE A 186 -16.18 8.29 -0.30
CA PHE A 186 -15.43 8.99 -1.35
C PHE A 186 -14.35 9.94 -0.82
N ASP A 187 -14.57 10.57 0.34
CA ASP A 187 -13.55 11.39 0.99
C ASP A 187 -12.28 10.59 1.29
N THR A 188 -12.39 9.33 1.69
CA THR A 188 -11.23 8.45 1.90
C THR A 188 -10.49 8.16 0.59
N ALA A 189 -11.21 8.01 -0.52
CA ALA A 189 -10.62 7.80 -1.85
C ALA A 189 -9.81 9.03 -2.32
N THR A 190 -10.19 10.25 -1.90
CA THR A 190 -9.44 11.47 -2.26
C THR A 190 -8.07 11.60 -1.58
N THR A 191 -7.70 10.66 -0.72
CA THR A 191 -6.32 10.51 -0.20
C THR A 191 -5.38 9.82 -1.19
N TYR A 192 -5.87 9.37 -2.34
CA TYR A 192 -5.10 8.70 -3.37
C TYR A 192 -4.78 9.61 -4.56
N ALA A 193 -3.66 9.34 -5.25
CA ALA A 193 -3.11 10.17 -6.33
C ALA A 193 -4.09 10.49 -7.47
N ALA A 194 -5.06 9.59 -7.73
CA ALA A 194 -6.08 9.76 -8.76
C ALA A 194 -6.96 11.01 -8.59
N PHE A 195 -7.00 11.58 -7.37
CA PHE A 195 -7.79 12.76 -7.02
C PHE A 195 -6.94 13.95 -6.54
N TYR A 196 -5.63 13.93 -6.82
CA TYR A 196 -4.73 15.05 -6.51
C TYR A 196 -4.77 16.08 -7.63
N PRO A 197 -4.50 17.38 -7.34
CA PRO A 197 -4.55 18.45 -8.31
C PRO A 197 -3.31 18.47 -9.22
N ALA A 198 -3.43 19.17 -10.35
CA ALA A 198 -2.31 19.52 -11.23
C ALA A 198 -2.38 20.97 -11.67
N PRO A 199 -1.24 21.69 -11.74
CA PRO A 199 -1.22 23.12 -12.09
C PRO A 199 -1.63 23.33 -13.55
N THR A 200 -2.84 23.79 -13.78
CA THR A 200 -3.54 23.82 -15.07
C THR A 200 -2.70 24.43 -16.20
N GLU A 201 -2.25 25.67 -16.06
CA GLU A 201 -1.51 26.35 -17.13
C GLU A 201 -0.09 25.80 -17.30
N PHE A 202 0.57 25.41 -16.20
CA PHE A 202 1.90 24.83 -16.25
C PHE A 202 1.90 23.43 -16.90
N LEU A 203 0.91 22.60 -16.58
CA LEU A 203 0.72 21.30 -17.22
C LEU A 203 0.54 21.45 -18.73
N LYS A 204 -0.28 22.41 -19.15
CA LYS A 204 -0.51 22.74 -20.55
C LYS A 204 0.76 23.27 -21.25
N GLU A 205 1.53 24.13 -20.57
CA GLU A 205 2.81 24.66 -21.06
C GLU A 205 3.83 23.53 -21.27
N LYS A 206 3.97 22.64 -20.29
CA LYS A 206 4.97 21.56 -20.33
C LYS A 206 4.58 20.43 -21.28
N GLY A 207 3.30 20.18 -21.45
CA GLY A 207 2.82 19.11 -22.33
C GLY A 207 3.49 17.76 -22.01
N THR A 208 4.08 17.13 -23.00
CA THR A 208 4.76 15.83 -22.83
C THR A 208 6.02 15.84 -21.96
N SER A 209 6.55 17.01 -21.63
CA SER A 209 7.69 17.13 -20.70
C SER A 209 7.27 17.23 -19.24
N TYR A 210 5.98 17.34 -18.93
CA TYR A 210 5.49 17.37 -17.56
C TYR A 210 5.87 16.06 -16.82
N GLY A 211 6.50 16.20 -15.66
CA GLY A 211 6.90 15.07 -14.83
C GLY A 211 8.15 14.31 -15.28
N THR A 212 8.96 14.86 -16.19
CA THR A 212 10.24 14.26 -16.60
C THR A 212 11.40 14.60 -15.67
N GLY A 213 11.21 15.54 -14.74
CA GLY A 213 12.20 15.96 -13.75
C GLY A 213 11.62 16.92 -12.72
N ILE A 214 12.43 17.29 -11.74
CA ILE A 214 12.02 18.16 -10.63
C ILE A 214 11.70 19.60 -11.05
N ASP A 215 12.18 20.05 -12.22
CA ASP A 215 11.93 21.38 -12.81
C ASP A 215 10.75 21.38 -13.79
N THR A 216 10.15 20.22 -14.04
CA THR A 216 9.00 20.05 -14.92
C THR A 216 7.71 19.72 -14.19
N ILE A 217 7.71 19.87 -12.87
CA ILE A 217 6.54 19.81 -11.99
C ILE A 217 6.48 21.08 -11.11
N LEU A 218 5.32 21.34 -10.52
CA LEU A 218 5.16 22.33 -9.45
C LEU A 218 4.76 21.63 -8.14
N TYR A 219 4.91 22.35 -7.05
CA TYR A 219 4.79 21.86 -5.70
C TYR A 219 3.75 22.62 -4.91
N CYS A 220 2.86 21.92 -4.20
CA CYS A 220 1.93 22.53 -3.25
C CYS A 220 1.91 21.80 -1.89
N GLY A 221 2.70 20.72 -1.75
CA GLY A 221 2.86 19.96 -0.52
C GLY A 221 3.80 20.61 0.49
N GLY A 222 4.03 19.92 1.61
CA GLY A 222 4.90 20.38 2.70
C GLY A 222 6.37 20.57 2.32
N TYR A 223 6.80 19.91 1.24
CA TYR A 223 8.17 19.94 0.73
C TYR A 223 8.20 20.14 -0.78
N TYR A 224 9.35 20.59 -1.27
CA TYR A 224 9.69 20.62 -2.68
C TYR A 224 11.11 20.10 -2.91
N LEU A 225 11.36 19.47 -4.05
CA LEU A 225 12.67 18.94 -4.41
C LEU A 225 13.56 20.05 -4.95
N THR A 226 14.72 20.24 -4.34
CA THR A 226 15.74 21.20 -4.79
C THR A 226 16.84 20.55 -5.60
N SER A 227 17.09 19.24 -5.38
CA SER A 227 18.03 18.45 -6.16
C SER A 227 17.57 17.01 -6.30
N PHE A 228 17.94 16.40 -7.41
CA PHE A 228 17.80 14.98 -7.70
C PHE A 228 18.98 14.55 -8.57
N GLU A 229 19.79 13.64 -8.05
CA GLU A 229 20.89 13.01 -8.76
C GLU A 229 20.63 11.50 -8.76
N SER A 230 20.23 10.97 -9.92
CA SER A 230 19.82 9.57 -10.06
C SER A 230 20.93 8.62 -9.60
N GLY A 231 20.56 7.62 -8.81
CA GLY A 231 21.46 6.65 -8.20
C GLY A 231 22.34 7.19 -7.06
N ALA A 232 22.19 8.46 -6.69
CA ALA A 232 23.00 9.09 -5.66
C ALA A 232 22.18 9.67 -4.51
N ASN A 233 21.41 10.73 -4.76
CA ASN A 233 20.64 11.38 -3.69
C ASN A 233 19.51 12.27 -4.23
N LYS A 234 18.61 12.66 -3.31
CA LYS A 234 17.62 13.73 -3.50
C LYS A 234 17.52 14.57 -2.24
N THR A 235 17.24 15.87 -2.44
CA THR A 235 17.08 16.82 -1.34
C THR A 235 15.74 17.52 -1.43
N TYR A 236 15.01 17.49 -0.33
CA TYR A 236 13.78 18.25 -0.14
C TYR A 236 14.04 19.46 0.74
N LYS A 237 13.36 20.56 0.47
CA LYS A 237 13.24 21.69 1.38
C LYS A 237 11.80 21.95 1.76
N LYS A 238 11.62 22.46 2.97
CA LYS A 238 10.33 22.89 3.51
C LYS A 238 9.73 23.98 2.63
N ASN A 239 8.49 23.78 2.19
CA ASN A 239 7.77 24.75 1.41
C ASN A 239 7.40 25.96 2.27
N PRO A 240 7.93 27.16 1.98
CA PRO A 240 7.71 28.34 2.82
C PRO A 240 6.29 28.89 2.73
N THR A 241 5.53 28.53 1.69
CA THR A 241 4.16 28.97 1.46
C THR A 241 3.12 27.91 1.82
N TYR A 242 3.57 26.78 2.38
CA TYR A 242 2.67 25.69 2.74
C TYR A 242 1.68 26.13 3.82
N TRP A 243 0.41 25.82 3.64
CA TRP A 243 -0.69 26.25 4.52
C TRP A 243 -0.52 25.79 5.99
N ASP A 244 0.14 24.66 6.22
CA ASP A 244 0.38 24.10 7.56
C ASP A 244 1.88 23.97 7.90
N THR A 245 2.65 24.98 7.58
CA THR A 245 4.11 25.04 7.76
C THR A 245 4.56 24.69 9.18
N LYS A 246 3.74 24.99 10.21
CA LYS A 246 4.06 24.71 11.62
C LYS A 246 4.18 23.21 11.92
N ASN A 247 3.51 22.36 11.15
CA ASN A 247 3.50 20.90 11.31
C ASN A 247 4.47 20.17 10.38
N ILE A 248 5.27 20.92 9.61
CA ILE A 248 6.38 20.39 8.81
C ILE A 248 7.64 20.42 9.67
N PRO A 249 8.19 19.26 10.11
CA PRO A 249 9.23 19.22 11.13
C PRO A 249 10.60 19.64 10.64
N PHE A 250 10.97 19.31 9.39
CA PHE A 250 12.33 19.49 8.90
C PHE A 250 12.42 20.67 7.93
N ASP A 251 13.47 21.49 8.07
CA ASP A 251 13.78 22.53 7.10
C ASP A 251 14.37 21.93 5.82
N GLU A 252 15.11 20.81 5.97
CA GLU A 252 15.70 20.06 4.87
C GLU A 252 15.69 18.55 5.17
N VAL A 253 15.44 17.75 4.12
CA VAL A 253 15.54 16.30 4.16
C VAL A 253 16.45 15.84 3.02
N THR A 254 17.51 15.10 3.35
CA THR A 254 18.39 14.46 2.38
C THR A 254 18.17 12.95 2.39
N VAL A 255 17.95 12.37 1.22
CA VAL A 255 17.82 10.92 1.04
C VAL A 255 18.92 10.42 0.14
N VAL A 256 19.79 9.55 0.65
CA VAL A 256 20.87 8.93 -0.12
C VAL A 256 20.43 7.58 -0.68
N MET A 257 20.93 7.23 -1.87
CA MET A 257 20.63 5.94 -2.47
C MET A 257 21.69 4.91 -2.05
N LEU A 258 21.23 3.75 -1.56
CA LEU A 258 22.08 2.63 -1.18
C LEU A 258 21.80 1.42 -2.07
N GLU A 259 22.83 0.69 -2.48
CA GLU A 259 22.66 -0.56 -3.23
C GLU A 259 22.16 -1.69 -2.32
N SER A 260 22.54 -1.66 -1.04
CA SER A 260 22.21 -2.69 -0.06
C SER A 260 21.89 -2.09 1.31
N GLN A 261 20.92 -2.69 2.00
CA GLN A 261 20.40 -2.26 3.31
C GLN A 261 21.42 -2.44 4.44
N ASP A 262 22.36 -3.38 4.31
CA ASP A 262 23.36 -3.69 5.34
C ASP A 262 24.25 -2.50 5.71
N ARG A 263 24.46 -1.57 4.78
CA ARG A 263 25.24 -0.34 5.02
C ARG A 263 24.50 0.70 5.88
N ALA A 264 23.17 0.66 5.90
CA ALA A 264 22.40 1.70 6.57
C ALA A 264 22.68 1.77 8.08
N PHE A 265 22.84 0.62 8.73
CA PHE A 265 23.16 0.57 10.16
C PHE A 265 24.53 1.19 10.48
N ASP A 266 25.57 0.90 9.68
CA ASP A 266 26.90 1.48 9.87
C ASP A 266 26.88 3.01 9.68
N MET A 267 26.10 3.51 8.71
CA MET A 267 25.92 4.94 8.48
C MET A 267 25.14 5.61 9.62
N PHE A 268 24.16 4.92 10.20
CA PHE A 268 23.47 5.40 11.40
C PHE A 268 24.44 5.51 12.59
N GLU A 269 25.29 4.50 12.83
CA GLU A 269 26.31 4.53 13.88
C GLU A 269 27.35 5.64 13.65
N ALA A 270 27.63 5.98 12.39
CA ALA A 270 28.50 7.11 12.03
C ALA A 270 27.81 8.48 12.17
N GLY A 271 26.51 8.52 12.41
CA GLY A 271 25.70 9.74 12.49
C GLY A 271 25.40 10.35 11.12
N GLU A 272 25.54 9.58 10.04
CA GLU A 272 25.24 10.00 8.67
C GLU A 272 23.75 9.81 8.31
N LEU A 273 23.03 8.96 9.06
CA LEU A 273 21.60 8.72 8.95
C LEU A 273 20.88 8.90 10.29
N ASP A 274 19.59 9.23 10.23
CA ASP A 274 18.73 9.37 11.41
C ASP A 274 17.81 8.17 11.61
N ARG A 275 17.85 7.21 10.68
CA ARG A 275 17.14 5.93 10.73
C ARG A 275 17.91 4.86 9.95
N ALA A 276 17.86 3.63 10.42
CA ALA A 276 18.31 2.48 9.66
C ALA A 276 17.42 1.25 9.95
N LEU A 277 16.87 0.64 8.90
CA LEU A 277 16.28 -0.68 8.98
C LEU A 277 17.40 -1.73 9.04
N LEU A 278 17.21 -2.76 9.86
CA LEU A 278 18.21 -3.80 10.07
C LEU A 278 17.93 -5.03 9.21
N THR A 279 19.00 -5.62 8.70
CA THR A 279 18.96 -6.97 8.12
C THR A 279 18.78 -8.02 9.21
N GLN A 280 18.36 -9.23 8.85
CA GLN A 280 18.19 -10.32 9.81
C GLN A 280 19.47 -10.63 10.60
N GLU A 281 20.63 -10.64 9.94
CA GLU A 281 21.91 -10.86 10.60
C GLU A 281 22.23 -9.76 11.62
N GLN A 282 21.94 -8.51 11.28
CA GLN A 282 22.08 -7.36 12.18
C GLN A 282 21.11 -7.47 13.37
N ILE A 283 19.84 -7.81 13.14
CA ILE A 283 18.86 -8.02 14.22
C ILE A 283 19.38 -9.07 15.23
N VAL A 284 19.81 -10.23 14.73
CA VAL A 284 20.35 -11.30 15.60
C VAL A 284 21.58 -10.83 16.37
N THR A 285 22.46 -10.08 15.72
CA THR A 285 23.71 -9.58 16.32
C THR A 285 23.42 -8.54 17.40
N GLN A 286 22.59 -7.54 17.11
CA GLN A 286 22.25 -6.47 18.04
C GLN A 286 21.39 -6.97 19.20
N ASN A 287 20.47 -7.92 18.95
CA ASN A 287 19.69 -8.54 20.01
C ASN A 287 20.58 -9.34 20.99
N LYS A 288 21.58 -10.09 20.49
CA LYS A 288 22.57 -10.77 21.34
C LYS A 288 23.46 -9.77 22.12
N ALA A 289 23.69 -8.59 21.57
CA ALA A 289 24.41 -7.52 22.25
C ALA A 289 23.54 -6.74 23.27
N ASN A 290 22.24 -7.05 23.36
CA ASN A 290 21.24 -6.31 24.15
C ASN A 290 21.21 -4.82 23.80
N ASP A 291 21.24 -4.48 22.51
CA ASP A 291 21.11 -3.10 22.06
C ASP A 291 19.69 -2.58 22.36
N GLU A 292 19.59 -1.68 23.32
CA GLU A 292 18.33 -1.10 23.78
C GLU A 292 17.64 -0.21 22.74
N ARG A 293 18.33 0.11 21.61
CA ARG A 293 17.81 0.96 20.53
C ARG A 293 17.04 0.19 19.46
N LEU A 294 17.00 -1.15 19.59
CA LEU A 294 16.23 -1.99 18.66
C LEU A 294 14.75 -1.77 18.86
N VAL A 295 14.08 -1.22 17.88
CA VAL A 295 12.64 -0.95 17.89
C VAL A 295 11.97 -1.49 16.62
N GLU A 296 10.69 -1.80 16.73
CA GLU A 296 9.87 -2.24 15.60
C GLU A 296 9.13 -1.04 14.97
N THR A 297 9.01 -1.03 13.65
CA THR A 297 8.13 -0.09 12.95
C THR A 297 6.66 -0.38 13.29
N ARG A 298 5.75 0.54 12.94
CA ARG A 298 4.31 0.23 12.94
C ARG A 298 3.99 -0.82 11.88
N VAL A 299 2.93 -1.60 12.12
CA VAL A 299 2.43 -2.60 11.17
C VAL A 299 2.07 -1.94 9.84
N GLY A 300 2.46 -2.57 8.73
CA GLY A 300 2.19 -2.06 7.38
C GLY A 300 0.72 -2.16 6.94
N GLN A 301 0.41 -1.64 5.76
CA GLN A 301 -0.95 -1.57 5.21
C GLN A 301 -1.41 -2.87 4.53
N HIS A 302 -0.48 -3.69 4.02
CA HIS A 302 -0.81 -4.83 3.18
C HIS A 302 -1.16 -6.06 4.01
N VAL A 303 -2.20 -6.76 3.56
CA VAL A 303 -2.53 -8.12 4.02
C VAL A 303 -2.13 -9.10 2.94
N TYR A 304 -1.47 -10.17 3.32
CA TYR A 304 -1.07 -11.26 2.44
C TYR A 304 -1.97 -12.45 2.66
N SER A 305 -2.57 -12.93 1.58
CA SER A 305 -3.44 -14.10 1.58
C SER A 305 -3.08 -15.05 0.44
N LEU A 306 -3.43 -16.32 0.60
CA LEU A 306 -3.23 -17.30 -0.44
C LEU A 306 -4.46 -17.34 -1.35
N TYR A 307 -4.23 -17.03 -2.61
CA TYR A 307 -5.21 -17.08 -3.70
C TYR A 307 -5.02 -18.37 -4.49
N PHE A 308 -6.13 -19.01 -4.85
CA PHE A 308 -6.16 -20.17 -5.74
C PHE A 308 -6.37 -19.73 -7.19
N ASN A 309 -5.62 -20.31 -8.12
CA ASN A 309 -5.87 -20.14 -9.55
C ASN A 309 -6.79 -21.27 -10.05
N TYR A 310 -7.95 -20.91 -10.57
CA TYR A 310 -8.96 -21.86 -11.07
C TYR A 310 -8.74 -22.28 -12.53
N THR A 311 -7.71 -21.74 -13.21
CA THR A 311 -7.44 -21.96 -14.63
C THR A 311 -5.95 -22.20 -14.92
N LEU A 312 -5.34 -23.14 -14.17
CA LEU A 312 -3.94 -23.52 -14.40
C LEU A 312 -3.76 -23.98 -15.86
N ASP A 313 -2.75 -23.40 -16.55
CA ASP A 313 -2.50 -23.66 -17.95
C ASP A 313 -2.21 -25.14 -18.24
N ALA A 314 -2.74 -25.65 -19.35
CA ALA A 314 -2.63 -27.04 -19.74
C ALA A 314 -1.20 -27.50 -20.05
N SER A 315 -0.25 -26.59 -20.22
CA SER A 315 1.18 -26.92 -20.36
C SER A 315 1.83 -27.41 -19.06
N GLN A 316 1.19 -27.12 -17.90
CA GLN A 316 1.67 -27.58 -16.61
C GLN A 316 1.27 -29.04 -16.36
N ASP A 317 2.24 -29.85 -15.98
CA ASP A 317 2.00 -31.26 -15.70
C ASP A 317 1.09 -31.43 -14.45
N GLY A 318 -0.01 -32.18 -14.61
CA GLY A 318 -1.04 -32.35 -13.58
C GLY A 318 -2.05 -31.21 -13.50
N SER A 319 -2.08 -30.26 -14.47
CA SER A 319 -3.04 -29.15 -14.52
C SER A 319 -4.49 -29.63 -14.51
N ALA A 320 -4.80 -30.73 -15.20
CA ALA A 320 -6.15 -31.29 -15.20
C ALA A 320 -6.61 -31.75 -13.80
N ASP A 321 -5.70 -32.30 -13.00
CA ASP A 321 -5.98 -32.69 -11.61
C ASP A 321 -6.15 -31.48 -10.72
N TRP A 322 -5.26 -30.45 -10.86
CA TRP A 322 -5.40 -29.19 -10.15
C TRP A 322 -6.72 -28.47 -10.45
N ASN A 323 -7.05 -28.31 -11.73
CA ASN A 323 -8.26 -27.58 -12.15
C ASN A 323 -9.56 -28.25 -11.69
N LYS A 324 -9.55 -29.57 -11.46
CA LYS A 324 -10.64 -30.27 -10.79
C LYS A 324 -10.59 -30.09 -9.26
N ALA A 325 -9.40 -30.26 -8.67
CA ALA A 325 -9.23 -30.20 -7.23
C ALA A 325 -9.60 -28.83 -6.66
N VAL A 326 -9.18 -27.75 -7.30
CA VAL A 326 -9.44 -26.38 -6.83
C VAL A 326 -10.93 -26.01 -6.82
N THR A 327 -11.76 -26.65 -7.66
CA THR A 327 -13.23 -26.43 -7.64
C THR A 327 -13.90 -27.17 -6.48
N ASN A 328 -13.26 -28.17 -5.89
CA ASN A 328 -13.80 -28.92 -4.76
C ASN A 328 -13.64 -28.12 -3.47
N GLU A 329 -14.76 -27.84 -2.80
CA GLU A 329 -14.78 -27.06 -1.57
C GLU A 329 -14.00 -27.72 -0.43
N ASN A 330 -14.10 -29.05 -0.28
CA ASN A 330 -13.37 -29.78 0.76
C ASN A 330 -11.85 -29.72 0.51
N PHE A 331 -11.41 -29.69 -0.75
CA PHE A 331 -9.99 -29.47 -1.09
C PHE A 331 -9.51 -28.11 -0.61
N ARG A 332 -10.26 -27.03 -0.87
CA ARG A 332 -9.93 -25.67 -0.39
C ARG A 332 -10.05 -25.55 1.13
N LYS A 333 -11.06 -26.19 1.75
CA LYS A 333 -11.21 -26.23 3.22
C LYS A 333 -10.03 -26.93 3.90
N ALA A 334 -9.43 -27.95 3.27
CA ALA A 334 -8.21 -28.55 3.79
C ALA A 334 -7.05 -27.52 3.81
N TRP A 335 -6.91 -26.69 2.78
CA TRP A 335 -5.96 -25.59 2.79
C TRP A 335 -6.29 -24.55 3.87
N TYR A 336 -7.54 -24.17 4.01
CA TYR A 336 -7.99 -23.16 4.97
C TYR A 336 -7.70 -23.60 6.43
N TYR A 337 -8.04 -24.84 6.79
CA TYR A 337 -7.87 -25.34 8.15
C TYR A 337 -6.47 -25.90 8.44
N GLY A 338 -5.70 -26.25 7.43
CA GLY A 338 -4.41 -26.91 7.59
C GLY A 338 -3.19 -26.04 7.34
N MET A 339 -3.28 -25.00 6.50
CA MET A 339 -2.11 -24.23 6.10
C MET A 339 -1.58 -23.34 7.23
N ASP A 340 -0.38 -23.63 7.72
CA ASP A 340 0.34 -22.83 8.70
C ASP A 340 1.42 -21.96 8.03
N PHE A 341 1.29 -20.63 8.15
CA PHE A 341 2.23 -19.66 7.59
C PHE A 341 3.42 -19.34 8.52
N THR A 342 3.48 -19.93 9.72
CA THR A 342 4.46 -19.58 10.76
C THR A 342 5.90 -19.59 10.24
N GLU A 343 6.34 -20.66 9.59
CA GLU A 343 7.74 -20.77 9.15
C GLU A 343 8.04 -19.81 7.96
N ILE A 344 7.05 -19.51 7.13
CA ILE A 344 7.17 -18.55 6.04
C ILE A 344 7.39 -17.14 6.61
N VAL A 345 6.61 -16.75 7.62
CA VAL A 345 6.70 -15.43 8.25
C VAL A 345 7.95 -15.32 9.13
N LYS A 346 8.31 -16.36 9.87
CA LYS A 346 9.57 -16.40 10.66
C LYS A 346 10.81 -16.19 9.82
N PHE A 347 10.79 -16.58 8.55
CA PHE A 347 11.93 -16.36 7.68
C PHE A 347 12.26 -14.88 7.52
N THR A 348 11.26 -14.01 7.49
CA THR A 348 11.43 -12.56 7.38
C THR A 348 11.35 -11.84 8.73
N ASN A 349 10.58 -12.36 9.68
CA ASN A 349 10.30 -11.74 10.98
C ASN A 349 10.39 -12.74 12.13
N PRO A 350 11.60 -13.18 12.48
CA PRO A 350 11.79 -14.28 13.44
C PRO A 350 11.32 -13.97 14.87
N TYR A 351 11.21 -12.68 15.24
CA TYR A 351 10.88 -12.24 16.60
C TYR A 351 9.45 -11.74 16.77
N SER A 352 8.78 -11.35 15.67
CA SER A 352 7.47 -10.67 15.71
C SER A 352 6.40 -11.38 14.86
N TYR A 353 6.68 -12.59 14.38
CA TYR A 353 5.81 -13.33 13.46
C TYR A 353 4.40 -13.56 14.02
N GLU A 354 4.25 -13.73 15.32
CA GLU A 354 2.95 -13.98 15.96
C GLU A 354 1.97 -12.82 15.78
N SER A 355 2.47 -11.59 15.91
CA SER A 355 1.66 -10.36 15.74
C SER A 355 1.28 -10.07 14.30
N MET A 356 1.85 -10.79 13.34
CA MET A 356 1.60 -10.62 11.92
C MET A 356 0.51 -11.54 11.38
N MET A 357 0.10 -12.59 12.11
CA MET A 357 -0.88 -13.56 11.62
C MET A 357 -2.26 -12.92 11.48
N SER A 358 -2.97 -13.27 10.40
CA SER A 358 -4.32 -12.82 10.12
C SER A 358 -5.27 -14.01 9.95
N ASN A 359 -6.47 -13.89 10.51
CA ASN A 359 -7.54 -14.87 10.34
C ASN A 359 -8.57 -14.45 9.29
N VAL A 360 -8.57 -13.17 8.91
CA VAL A 360 -9.53 -12.56 8.00
C VAL A 360 -8.80 -11.92 6.83
N TYR A 361 -9.53 -11.65 5.76
CA TYR A 361 -8.97 -11.12 4.53
C TYR A 361 -8.73 -9.61 4.60
N SER A 362 -9.64 -8.86 5.19
CA SER A 362 -9.49 -7.42 5.38
C SER A 362 -8.57 -7.12 6.57
N PRO A 363 -7.75 -6.05 6.52
CA PRO A 363 -6.91 -5.68 7.64
C PRO A 363 -7.72 -5.04 8.77
N GLU A 364 -7.29 -5.28 9.99
CA GLU A 364 -7.75 -4.47 11.13
C GLU A 364 -7.42 -3.00 10.92
N THR A 365 -8.23 -2.13 11.50
CA THR A 365 -8.11 -0.67 11.41
C THR A 365 -8.29 -0.09 10.00
N LEU A 366 -8.84 -0.87 9.06
CA LEU A 366 -9.22 -0.36 7.74
C LEU A 366 -10.37 0.65 7.88
N SER A 367 -11.40 0.26 8.60
CA SER A 367 -12.62 1.05 8.78
C SER A 367 -13.33 0.69 10.08
N LYS A 368 -14.09 1.64 10.61
CA LYS A 368 -14.89 1.47 11.84
C LYS A 368 -16.32 1.89 11.57
N ASN A 369 -17.28 1.18 12.17
CA ASN A 369 -18.68 1.55 12.11
C ASN A 369 -18.98 2.83 12.93
N SER A 370 -20.24 3.30 12.91
CA SER A 370 -20.66 4.53 13.62
C SER A 370 -20.43 4.49 15.14
N LYS A 371 -20.24 3.29 15.70
CA LYS A 371 -19.96 3.06 17.13
C LYS A 371 -18.48 2.90 17.44
N GLY A 372 -17.60 3.07 16.44
CA GLY A 372 -16.16 2.88 16.57
C GLY A 372 -15.71 1.42 16.63
N VAL A 373 -16.57 0.44 16.30
CA VAL A 373 -16.21 -0.98 16.22
C VAL A 373 -15.48 -1.23 14.91
N ASP A 374 -14.34 -1.91 14.98
CA ASP A 374 -13.57 -2.29 13.81
C ASP A 374 -14.37 -3.23 12.89
N TYR A 375 -14.21 -3.07 11.58
CA TYR A 375 -14.91 -3.89 10.60
C TYR A 375 -14.72 -5.40 10.82
N THR A 376 -13.50 -5.81 11.17
CA THR A 376 -13.18 -7.23 11.39
C THR A 376 -13.87 -7.85 12.60
N ASP A 377 -14.45 -7.02 13.48
CA ASP A 377 -15.19 -7.41 14.67
C ASP A 377 -16.73 -7.28 14.48
N ILE A 378 -17.21 -7.09 13.24
CA ILE A 378 -18.64 -6.91 12.94
C ILE A 378 -19.29 -8.22 12.48
N GLY A 379 -20.50 -8.47 12.98
CA GLY A 379 -21.41 -9.50 12.49
C GLY A 379 -20.81 -10.91 12.42
N ASP A 380 -21.05 -11.59 11.31
CA ASP A 380 -20.60 -12.97 11.10
C ASP A 380 -19.06 -13.07 10.98
N LEU A 381 -18.39 -11.98 10.54
CA LEU A 381 -16.93 -11.96 10.39
C LEU A 381 -16.20 -12.07 11.72
N ALA A 382 -16.75 -11.48 12.78
CA ALA A 382 -16.17 -11.54 14.13
C ALA A 382 -15.91 -12.97 14.63
N ALA A 383 -16.72 -13.94 14.19
CA ALA A 383 -16.54 -15.34 14.55
C ALA A 383 -15.28 -15.97 13.93
N TYR A 384 -14.75 -15.40 12.85
CA TYR A 384 -13.51 -15.84 12.19
C TYR A 384 -12.26 -15.17 12.75
N ASN A 385 -12.41 -14.09 13.54
CA ASN A 385 -11.31 -13.33 14.13
C ASN A 385 -11.39 -13.25 15.67
N PRO A 386 -11.51 -14.41 16.38
CA PRO A 386 -11.71 -14.42 17.84
C PRO A 386 -10.46 -13.96 18.61
N ASP A 387 -9.28 -14.14 18.04
CA ASP A 387 -7.99 -13.68 18.52
C ASP A 387 -7.05 -13.42 17.33
N LYS A 388 -5.89 -12.82 17.59
CA LYS A 388 -4.91 -12.47 16.55
C LYS A 388 -3.92 -13.60 16.23
N SER A 389 -4.20 -14.83 16.67
CA SER A 389 -3.48 -16.04 16.29
C SER A 389 -4.06 -16.65 15.01
N GLN A 390 -3.44 -17.68 14.47
CA GLN A 390 -4.02 -18.46 13.37
C GLN A 390 -5.20 -19.33 13.85
N ALA A 391 -6.26 -18.70 14.37
CA ALA A 391 -7.43 -19.39 14.96
C ALA A 391 -8.18 -20.28 13.97
N ARG A 392 -7.98 -20.07 12.64
CA ARG A 392 -8.52 -20.93 11.59
C ARG A 392 -7.89 -22.32 11.55
N LEU A 393 -6.69 -22.52 12.10
CA LEU A 393 -6.04 -23.82 12.13
C LEU A 393 -6.83 -24.77 13.04
N ASP A 394 -7.34 -25.86 12.46
CA ASP A 394 -8.17 -26.86 13.14
C ASP A 394 -7.83 -28.24 12.60
N GLU A 395 -7.08 -29.02 13.37
CA GLU A 395 -6.61 -30.33 12.95
C GLU A 395 -7.76 -31.31 12.62
N ALA A 396 -8.85 -31.27 13.37
CA ALA A 396 -9.98 -32.16 13.16
C ALA A 396 -10.74 -31.81 11.85
N LYS A 397 -11.01 -30.53 11.62
CA LYS A 397 -11.65 -30.06 10.39
C LYS A 397 -10.72 -30.26 9.18
N PHE A 398 -9.42 -30.00 9.33
CA PHE A 398 -8.43 -30.27 8.30
C PHE A 398 -8.45 -31.74 7.86
N LYS A 399 -8.34 -32.65 8.82
CA LYS A 399 -8.34 -34.09 8.54
C LYS A 399 -9.64 -34.52 7.84
N GLN A 400 -10.77 -34.09 8.34
CA GLN A 400 -12.08 -34.39 7.73
C GLN A 400 -12.16 -33.84 6.29
N ALA A 401 -11.82 -32.59 6.07
CA ALA A 401 -11.86 -31.97 4.75
C ALA A 401 -10.91 -32.67 3.76
N LYS A 402 -9.67 -32.97 4.19
CA LYS A 402 -8.68 -33.70 3.39
C LYS A 402 -9.18 -35.09 2.98
N GLU A 403 -9.65 -35.90 3.92
CA GLU A 403 -10.16 -37.26 3.66
C GLU A 403 -11.36 -37.24 2.72
N THR A 404 -12.29 -36.28 2.91
CA THR A 404 -13.46 -36.10 2.04
C THR A 404 -13.02 -35.69 0.64
N ALA A 405 -12.16 -34.68 0.51
CA ALA A 405 -11.65 -34.22 -0.77
C ALA A 405 -10.94 -35.33 -1.54
N MET A 406 -10.05 -36.11 -0.87
CA MET A 406 -9.34 -37.19 -1.51
C MET A 406 -10.30 -38.30 -2.03
N THR A 407 -11.36 -38.58 -1.28
CA THR A 407 -12.38 -39.56 -1.68
C THR A 407 -13.18 -39.08 -2.89
N GLU A 408 -13.70 -37.85 -2.82
CA GLU A 408 -14.51 -37.26 -3.88
C GLU A 408 -13.72 -37.11 -5.19
N LEU A 409 -12.52 -36.54 -5.09
CA LEU A 409 -11.68 -36.24 -6.25
C LEU A 409 -11.07 -37.51 -6.87
N SER A 410 -10.69 -38.51 -6.08
CA SER A 410 -10.25 -39.80 -6.63
C SER A 410 -11.35 -40.49 -7.42
N SER A 411 -12.62 -40.38 -6.98
CA SER A 411 -13.77 -40.89 -7.74
C SER A 411 -13.96 -40.18 -9.09
N GLN A 412 -13.46 -38.94 -9.22
CA GLN A 412 -13.44 -38.14 -10.45
C GLN A 412 -12.18 -38.31 -11.28
N GLY A 413 -11.28 -39.22 -10.87
CA GLY A 413 -10.05 -39.55 -11.56
C GLY A 413 -8.88 -38.60 -11.29
N VAL A 414 -8.92 -37.82 -10.21
CA VAL A 414 -7.80 -37.00 -9.76
C VAL A 414 -6.75 -37.88 -9.08
N THR A 415 -5.49 -37.67 -9.44
CA THR A 415 -4.34 -38.39 -8.87
C THR A 415 -3.72 -37.58 -7.74
N PHE A 416 -3.50 -38.22 -6.59
CA PHE A 416 -2.80 -37.63 -5.46
C PHE A 416 -1.34 -38.15 -5.35
N PRO A 417 -0.40 -37.30 -4.88
CA PRO A 417 -0.58 -35.89 -4.50
C PRO A 417 -0.84 -34.96 -5.71
N VAL A 418 -1.74 -33.96 -5.51
CA VAL A 418 -2.00 -32.93 -6.52
C VAL A 418 -0.78 -32.04 -6.65
N LYS A 419 -0.35 -31.76 -7.89
CA LYS A 419 0.78 -30.86 -8.17
C LYS A 419 0.38 -29.41 -8.01
N VAL A 420 1.17 -28.64 -7.25
CA VAL A 420 0.91 -27.24 -6.89
C VAL A 420 2.08 -26.39 -7.36
N TYR A 421 1.86 -25.54 -8.34
CA TYR A 421 2.89 -24.66 -8.90
C TYR A 421 2.94 -23.33 -8.14
N LEU A 422 4.13 -23.03 -7.57
CA LEU A 422 4.41 -21.79 -6.84
C LEU A 422 5.52 -21.01 -7.54
N ALA A 423 5.22 -19.74 -7.90
CA ALA A 423 6.18 -18.85 -8.56
C ALA A 423 7.31 -18.45 -7.60
N TYR A 424 8.55 -18.39 -8.11
CA TYR A 424 9.69 -17.84 -7.38
C TYR A 424 10.71 -17.20 -8.34
N GLN A 425 11.44 -16.20 -7.86
CA GLN A 425 12.50 -15.56 -8.65
C GLN A 425 13.76 -16.42 -8.61
N SER A 426 14.19 -16.88 -9.79
CA SER A 426 15.43 -17.63 -9.94
C SER A 426 16.63 -16.70 -10.07
N GLY A 427 17.82 -17.16 -9.59
CA GLY A 427 19.04 -16.37 -9.60
C GLY A 427 19.19 -15.41 -8.43
N SER A 428 18.23 -15.41 -7.50
CA SER A 428 18.31 -14.74 -6.20
C SER A 428 18.33 -15.79 -5.09
N LYS A 429 19.44 -15.93 -4.40
CA LYS A 429 19.54 -16.93 -3.33
C LYS A 429 18.47 -16.75 -2.24
N THR A 430 18.19 -15.52 -1.86
CA THR A 430 17.15 -15.21 -0.87
C THR A 430 15.77 -15.70 -1.32
N GLU A 431 15.40 -15.45 -2.59
CA GLU A 431 14.10 -15.88 -3.11
C GLU A 431 14.03 -17.39 -3.33
N GLU A 432 15.15 -18.02 -3.69
CA GLU A 432 15.26 -19.48 -3.75
C GLU A 432 15.13 -20.13 -2.36
N ASP A 433 15.80 -19.59 -1.34
CA ASP A 433 15.67 -20.04 0.05
C ASP A 433 14.23 -19.87 0.56
N LYS A 434 13.61 -18.72 0.28
CA LYS A 434 12.21 -18.45 0.61
C LYS A 434 11.26 -19.44 -0.06
N PHE A 435 11.49 -19.78 -1.32
CA PHE A 435 10.73 -20.81 -2.02
C PHE A 435 10.88 -22.17 -1.33
N GLN A 436 12.10 -22.60 -0.96
CA GLN A 436 12.32 -23.89 -0.30
C GLN A 436 11.60 -23.97 1.06
N ILE A 437 11.64 -22.89 1.84
CA ILE A 437 10.91 -22.77 3.11
C ILE A 437 9.40 -22.84 2.88
N SER A 438 8.89 -22.09 1.89
CA SER A 438 7.46 -22.10 1.54
C SER A 438 7.02 -23.50 1.09
N LYS A 439 7.77 -24.13 0.19
CA LYS A 439 7.52 -25.51 -0.26
C LYS A 439 7.40 -26.47 0.93
N LYS A 440 8.39 -26.42 1.82
CA LYS A 440 8.39 -27.27 3.00
C LYS A 440 7.20 -26.97 3.91
N ALA A 441 6.88 -25.70 4.16
CA ALA A 441 5.76 -25.32 5.00
C ALA A 441 4.42 -25.83 4.44
N TYR A 442 4.20 -25.71 3.12
CA TYR A 442 2.99 -26.24 2.48
C TYR A 442 2.89 -27.76 2.57
N GLU A 443 3.98 -28.47 2.24
CA GLU A 443 4.01 -29.94 2.26
C GLU A 443 3.91 -30.51 3.69
N ASP A 444 4.52 -29.86 4.68
CA ASP A 444 4.40 -30.26 6.09
C ASP A 444 2.98 -29.99 6.64
N SER A 445 2.38 -28.83 6.31
CA SER A 445 1.05 -28.44 6.78
C SER A 445 -0.07 -29.32 6.21
N LEU A 446 0.02 -29.66 4.92
CA LEU A 446 -1.07 -30.32 4.19
C LEU A 446 -0.83 -31.83 3.99
N GLY A 447 0.43 -32.26 4.06
CA GLY A 447 0.87 -33.63 3.82
C GLY A 447 1.30 -33.89 2.37
N THR A 448 2.44 -34.58 2.23
CA THR A 448 3.02 -34.95 0.92
C THR A 448 2.21 -36.01 0.16
N ASP A 449 1.24 -36.62 0.80
CA ASP A 449 0.21 -37.48 0.21
C ASP A 449 -0.94 -36.71 -0.42
N PHE A 450 -1.12 -35.45 -0.05
CA PHE A 450 -2.21 -34.58 -0.54
C PHE A 450 -1.75 -33.60 -1.60
N VAL A 451 -0.61 -32.92 -1.37
CA VAL A 451 -0.05 -31.93 -2.30
C VAL A 451 1.45 -32.16 -2.53
N GLN A 452 1.91 -31.84 -3.75
CA GLN A 452 3.32 -31.77 -4.13
C GLN A 452 3.63 -30.40 -4.69
N VAL A 453 4.43 -29.59 -3.98
CA VAL A 453 4.78 -28.24 -4.42
C VAL A 453 5.92 -28.27 -5.43
N ILE A 454 5.70 -27.62 -6.57
CA ILE A 454 6.64 -27.52 -7.69
C ILE A 454 6.96 -26.04 -7.92
N GLY A 455 8.25 -25.72 -8.05
CA GLY A 455 8.70 -24.37 -8.32
C GLY A 455 8.45 -23.96 -9.77
N GLN A 456 7.81 -22.80 -9.96
CA GLN A 456 7.67 -22.14 -11.26
C GLN A 456 8.62 -20.92 -11.30
N PRO A 457 9.82 -21.05 -11.90
CA PRO A 457 10.79 -19.97 -11.89
C PRO A 457 10.42 -18.82 -12.83
N TYR A 458 10.80 -17.59 -12.44
CA TYR A 458 10.85 -16.42 -13.32
C TYR A 458 12.14 -15.65 -13.09
N ILE A 459 12.52 -14.74 -14.02
CA ILE A 459 13.79 -14.01 -13.97
C ILE A 459 13.53 -12.53 -13.63
N LYS A 460 12.64 -11.85 -14.34
CA LYS A 460 12.42 -10.40 -14.22
C LYS A 460 11.07 -10.06 -13.61
N SER A 461 10.00 -10.70 -14.03
CA SER A 461 8.65 -10.32 -13.64
C SER A 461 7.75 -11.55 -13.50
N SER A 462 7.31 -11.84 -12.28
CA SER A 462 6.32 -12.88 -12.02
C SER A 462 5.01 -12.62 -12.79
N VAL A 463 4.62 -11.36 -12.95
CA VAL A 463 3.38 -11.00 -13.65
C VAL A 463 3.43 -11.42 -15.11
N SER A 464 4.44 -10.98 -15.85
CA SER A 464 4.51 -11.25 -17.30
C SER A 464 4.99 -12.67 -17.63
N GLU A 465 5.81 -13.29 -16.77
CA GLU A 465 6.42 -14.59 -17.04
C GLU A 465 5.58 -15.77 -16.53
N VAL A 466 4.79 -15.55 -15.45
CA VAL A 466 4.02 -16.60 -14.78
C VAL A 466 2.53 -16.28 -14.76
N TYR A 467 2.12 -15.19 -14.10
CA TYR A 467 0.70 -14.94 -13.79
C TYR A 467 -0.15 -14.65 -15.03
N ASN A 468 0.31 -13.79 -15.95
CA ASN A 468 -0.41 -13.54 -17.21
C ASN A 468 -0.50 -14.77 -18.13
N LYS A 469 0.19 -15.87 -17.79
CA LYS A 469 0.18 -17.13 -18.53
C LYS A 469 -0.50 -18.27 -17.76
N ASN A 470 -1.05 -17.96 -16.60
CA ASN A 470 -1.70 -18.94 -15.70
C ASN A 470 -0.82 -20.16 -15.36
N LEU A 471 0.48 -19.96 -15.17
CA LEU A 471 1.43 -21.05 -14.89
C LEU A 471 1.56 -21.39 -13.39
N GLN A 472 0.87 -20.66 -12.50
CA GLN A 472 0.84 -20.91 -11.05
C GLN A 472 -0.46 -21.61 -10.65
N SER A 473 -0.41 -22.46 -9.63
CA SER A 473 -1.58 -23.02 -8.95
C SER A 473 -2.09 -22.10 -7.84
N ILE A 474 -1.15 -21.52 -7.10
CA ILE A 474 -1.42 -20.62 -5.97
C ILE A 474 -0.53 -19.39 -6.04
N MET A 475 -0.98 -18.33 -5.37
CA MET A 475 -0.19 -17.13 -5.13
C MET A 475 -0.43 -16.65 -3.70
N VAL A 476 0.64 -16.34 -2.96
CA VAL A 476 0.52 -15.50 -1.76
C VAL A 476 0.66 -14.06 -2.20
N GLY A 477 -0.45 -13.37 -2.29
CA GLY A 477 -0.56 -12.01 -2.79
C GLY A 477 -0.87 -11.02 -1.68
N GLY A 478 -0.21 -9.86 -1.73
CA GLY A 478 -0.47 -8.73 -0.84
C GLY A 478 -1.45 -7.75 -1.46
N TRP A 479 -2.45 -7.31 -0.68
CA TRP A 479 -3.34 -6.21 -1.05
C TRP A 479 -3.27 -5.11 0.01
N GLY A 480 -3.13 -3.87 -0.42
CA GLY A 480 -3.23 -2.68 0.42
C GLY A 480 -4.39 -1.84 -0.08
N ALA A 481 -5.25 -1.37 0.81
CA ALA A 481 -6.44 -0.64 0.41
C ALA A 481 -6.12 0.70 -0.26
N ASP A 482 -6.87 1.04 -1.30
CA ASP A 482 -6.83 2.34 -1.95
C ASP A 482 -7.69 3.37 -1.20
N TYR A 483 -8.76 2.91 -0.55
CA TYR A 483 -9.70 3.73 0.23
C TYR A 483 -10.26 2.96 1.43
N GLY A 484 -10.85 3.69 2.39
CA GLY A 484 -11.27 3.18 3.69
C GLY A 484 -12.68 2.57 3.69
N ASP A 485 -12.95 1.60 2.82
CA ASP A 485 -14.21 0.85 2.80
C ASP A 485 -13.93 -0.65 2.59
N PRO A 486 -14.62 -1.57 3.29
CA PRO A 486 -14.45 -3.01 3.14
C PRO A 486 -14.64 -3.52 1.72
N TYR A 487 -15.42 -2.81 0.90
CA TYR A 487 -15.59 -3.11 -0.52
C TYR A 487 -14.27 -3.28 -1.25
N ASN A 488 -13.24 -2.49 -0.90
CA ASN A 488 -11.92 -2.57 -1.53
C ASN A 488 -11.23 -3.94 -1.37
N PHE A 489 -11.60 -4.70 -0.35
CA PHE A 489 -11.14 -6.08 -0.13
C PHE A 489 -12.11 -7.12 -0.70
N VAL A 490 -13.37 -7.09 -0.30
CA VAL A 490 -14.33 -8.14 -0.69
C VAL A 490 -14.56 -8.18 -2.20
N TYR A 491 -14.53 -7.01 -2.87
CA TYR A 491 -14.59 -6.90 -4.32
C TYR A 491 -13.47 -7.67 -5.03
N GLN A 492 -12.27 -7.76 -4.44
CA GLN A 492 -11.13 -8.44 -5.06
C GLN A 492 -11.35 -9.93 -5.32
N LEU A 493 -12.31 -10.55 -4.66
CA LEU A 493 -12.69 -11.95 -4.86
C LEU A 493 -13.87 -12.12 -5.83
N SER A 494 -14.55 -11.05 -6.22
CA SER A 494 -15.64 -11.12 -7.21
C SER A 494 -15.11 -11.31 -8.63
N SER A 495 -15.92 -11.81 -9.54
CA SER A 495 -15.55 -12.00 -10.96
C SER A 495 -15.94 -10.83 -11.86
N GLU A 496 -16.26 -9.67 -11.27
CA GLU A 496 -16.61 -8.48 -12.03
C GLU A 496 -15.45 -7.98 -12.92
N PRO A 497 -15.75 -7.43 -14.09
CA PRO A 497 -14.73 -6.89 -15.00
C PRO A 497 -13.90 -5.81 -14.32
N GLY A 498 -12.57 -5.89 -14.49
CA GLY A 498 -11.63 -4.92 -13.91
C GLY A 498 -11.11 -5.27 -12.52
N ASN A 499 -11.65 -6.30 -11.87
CA ASN A 499 -11.11 -6.79 -10.61
C ASN A 499 -9.69 -7.34 -10.77
N TYR A 500 -8.72 -6.62 -10.19
CA TYR A 500 -7.31 -6.92 -10.41
C TYR A 500 -6.89 -8.31 -9.91
N MET A 501 -7.26 -8.66 -8.68
CA MET A 501 -6.81 -9.92 -8.07
C MET A 501 -7.46 -11.14 -8.71
N ASN A 502 -8.75 -11.03 -9.06
CA ASN A 502 -9.44 -12.11 -9.73
C ASN A 502 -8.95 -12.28 -11.17
N VAL A 503 -8.96 -11.21 -11.97
CA VAL A 503 -8.58 -11.25 -13.40
C VAL A 503 -7.13 -11.67 -13.60
N LYS A 504 -6.23 -11.31 -12.68
CA LYS A 504 -4.79 -11.60 -12.80
C LYS A 504 -4.37 -12.93 -12.19
N TYR A 505 -5.04 -13.38 -11.14
CA TYR A 505 -4.49 -14.47 -10.32
C TYR A 505 -5.47 -15.61 -10.05
N SER A 506 -6.74 -15.33 -9.76
CA SER A 506 -7.68 -16.37 -9.32
C SER A 506 -8.51 -16.94 -10.47
N HIS A 507 -9.06 -16.10 -11.33
CA HIS A 507 -10.05 -16.50 -12.37
C HIS A 507 -11.23 -17.26 -11.76
N PHE A 508 -11.59 -16.89 -10.53
CA PHE A 508 -12.68 -17.49 -9.77
C PHE A 508 -14.03 -16.88 -10.18
N THR A 509 -15.08 -17.68 -10.19
CA THR A 509 -16.44 -17.20 -10.39
C THR A 509 -17.38 -17.91 -9.41
N ASP A 510 -18.10 -17.12 -8.62
CA ASP A 510 -19.18 -17.56 -7.76
C ASP A 510 -20.31 -16.53 -7.85
N GLU A 511 -21.41 -16.89 -8.50
CA GLU A 511 -22.54 -16.00 -8.73
C GLU A 511 -23.23 -15.57 -7.41
N THR A 512 -23.19 -16.43 -6.39
CA THR A 512 -23.73 -16.09 -5.06
C THR A 512 -22.90 -15.02 -4.41
N TYR A 513 -21.56 -15.19 -4.43
CA TYR A 513 -20.64 -14.21 -3.88
C TYR A 513 -20.74 -12.87 -4.60
N ASN A 514 -20.70 -12.89 -5.94
CA ASN A 514 -20.86 -11.67 -6.75
C ASN A 514 -22.13 -10.89 -6.37
N LYS A 515 -23.26 -11.60 -6.34
CA LYS A 515 -24.54 -10.99 -5.97
C LYS A 515 -24.52 -10.39 -4.56
N MET A 516 -23.93 -11.08 -3.58
CA MET A 516 -23.79 -10.55 -2.21
C MET A 516 -22.98 -9.27 -2.18
N VAL A 517 -21.86 -9.22 -2.92
CA VAL A 517 -21.00 -8.04 -3.00
C VAL A 517 -21.71 -6.87 -3.67
N ASP A 518 -22.44 -7.12 -4.77
CA ASP A 518 -23.21 -6.09 -5.47
C ASP A 518 -24.32 -5.50 -4.58
N GLU A 519 -25.12 -6.38 -3.94
CA GLU A 519 -26.18 -5.96 -3.02
C GLU A 519 -25.63 -5.16 -1.82
N ALA A 520 -24.46 -5.56 -1.26
CA ALA A 520 -23.81 -4.84 -0.17
C ALA A 520 -23.30 -3.47 -0.62
N ASN A 521 -22.81 -3.37 -1.86
CA ASN A 521 -22.26 -2.11 -2.41
C ASN A 521 -23.36 -1.04 -2.65
N GLU A 522 -24.61 -1.44 -2.83
CA GLU A 522 -25.75 -0.52 -2.95
C GLU A 522 -26.19 0.12 -1.62
N ILE A 523 -25.76 -0.45 -0.47
CA ILE A 523 -26.15 0.03 0.84
C ILE A 523 -25.36 1.31 1.18
N THR A 524 -26.07 2.38 1.55
CA THR A 524 -25.49 3.70 1.88
C THR A 524 -25.38 3.98 3.38
N GLU A 525 -26.20 3.31 4.21
CA GLU A 525 -26.12 3.43 5.66
C GLU A 525 -24.91 2.64 6.17
N LEU A 526 -24.00 3.30 6.90
CA LEU A 526 -22.66 2.81 7.23
C LEU A 526 -22.68 1.46 7.97
N ASP A 527 -23.49 1.36 9.03
CA ASP A 527 -23.49 0.15 9.87
C ASP A 527 -24.08 -1.04 9.11
N ALA A 528 -25.18 -0.83 8.38
CA ALA A 528 -25.80 -1.87 7.54
C ALA A 528 -24.89 -2.31 6.38
N ARG A 529 -24.17 -1.36 5.77
CA ARG A 529 -23.16 -1.62 4.72
C ARG A 529 -22.06 -2.53 5.24
N TYR A 530 -21.50 -2.21 6.39
CA TYR A 530 -20.40 -2.99 6.98
C TYR A 530 -20.87 -4.37 7.44
N GLU A 531 -22.09 -4.50 7.98
CA GLU A 531 -22.66 -5.81 8.28
C GLU A 531 -22.87 -6.65 7.01
N ALA A 532 -23.26 -6.05 5.90
CA ALA A 532 -23.43 -6.76 4.64
C ALA A 532 -22.09 -7.23 4.07
N PHE A 533 -21.05 -6.39 4.08
CA PHE A 533 -19.72 -6.81 3.65
C PHE A 533 -19.09 -7.85 4.60
N ALA A 534 -19.31 -7.74 5.91
CA ALA A 534 -18.88 -8.76 6.87
C ALA A 534 -19.47 -10.14 6.55
N LYS A 535 -20.72 -10.19 6.07
CA LYS A 535 -21.34 -11.44 5.56
C LYS A 535 -20.66 -11.94 4.28
N CYS A 536 -20.30 -11.03 3.35
CA CYS A 536 -19.58 -11.40 2.13
C CYS A 536 -18.23 -12.04 2.47
N GLU A 537 -17.46 -11.40 3.36
CA GLU A 537 -16.15 -11.91 3.75
C GLU A 537 -16.28 -13.23 4.54
N ALA A 538 -17.22 -13.32 5.48
CA ALA A 538 -17.51 -14.56 6.20
C ALA A 538 -17.88 -15.71 5.25
N TYR A 539 -18.69 -15.45 4.22
CA TYR A 539 -18.99 -16.42 3.16
C TYR A 539 -17.72 -16.89 2.44
N ALA A 540 -16.84 -15.96 2.06
CA ALA A 540 -15.58 -16.30 1.39
C ALA A 540 -14.70 -17.20 2.28
N LEU A 541 -14.64 -16.96 3.59
CA LEU A 541 -13.90 -17.76 4.55
C LEU A 541 -14.58 -19.12 4.78
N GLU A 542 -15.90 -19.18 4.90
CA GLU A 542 -16.67 -20.42 5.09
C GLU A 542 -16.49 -21.39 3.92
N HIS A 543 -16.49 -20.86 2.69
CA HIS A 543 -16.30 -21.66 1.47
C HIS A 543 -14.85 -21.79 1.04
N ALA A 544 -13.92 -21.29 1.88
CA ALA A 544 -12.47 -21.28 1.63
C ALA A 544 -12.11 -20.74 0.23
N LEU A 545 -12.73 -19.63 -0.18
CA LEU A 545 -12.41 -18.96 -1.45
C LEU A 545 -11.03 -18.33 -1.41
N ILE A 546 -10.56 -18.01 -0.21
CA ILE A 546 -9.25 -17.45 0.09
C ILE A 546 -8.73 -18.03 1.40
N VAL A 547 -7.40 -18.10 1.59
CA VAL A 547 -6.80 -18.47 2.86
C VAL A 547 -6.08 -17.25 3.42
N PRO A 548 -6.59 -16.60 4.48
CA PRO A 548 -5.89 -15.51 5.16
C PRO A 548 -4.52 -15.97 5.67
N GLY A 549 -3.52 -15.12 5.53
CA GLY A 549 -2.16 -15.47 5.92
C GLY A 549 -1.61 -14.54 7.00
N PHE A 550 -1.15 -13.36 6.60
CA PHE A 550 -0.45 -12.45 7.49
C PHE A 550 -0.51 -11.01 6.99
N VAL A 551 -0.30 -10.07 7.89
CA VAL A 551 -0.16 -8.65 7.55
C VAL A 551 1.29 -8.33 7.19
N ASN A 552 1.51 -7.23 6.47
CA ASN A 552 2.86 -6.72 6.22
C ASN A 552 3.53 -6.41 7.56
N GLY A 553 4.69 -7.04 7.75
CA GLY A 553 5.31 -7.08 9.05
C GLY A 553 5.84 -5.75 9.55
N VAL A 554 6.06 -5.73 10.85
CA VAL A 554 6.97 -4.78 11.45
C VAL A 554 8.39 -5.06 10.94
N GLU A 555 9.13 -3.99 10.66
CA GLU A 555 10.56 -4.07 10.37
C GLU A 555 11.31 -3.64 11.63
N TRP A 556 12.48 -4.21 11.86
CA TRP A 556 13.35 -3.80 12.95
C TRP A 556 14.24 -2.66 12.51
N GLN A 557 14.37 -1.66 13.35
CA GLN A 557 15.14 -0.44 13.05
C GLN A 557 15.84 0.12 14.28
N VAL A 558 16.83 0.99 14.02
CA VAL A 558 17.29 2.02 14.93
C VAL A 558 16.84 3.37 14.37
N THR A 559 16.31 4.25 15.22
CA THR A 559 15.68 5.49 14.72
C THR A 559 15.68 6.60 15.75
N LYS A 560 15.77 7.84 15.25
CA LYS A 560 15.53 9.07 16.02
C LYS A 560 14.10 9.61 15.83
N VAL A 561 13.24 8.88 15.11
CA VAL A 561 11.87 9.28 14.76
C VAL A 561 10.86 8.50 15.58
N ASN A 562 9.84 9.17 16.09
CA ASN A 562 8.66 8.57 16.70
C ASN A 562 7.67 8.15 15.60
N ASP A 563 7.62 6.85 15.24
CA ASP A 563 6.70 6.36 14.21
C ASP A 563 5.21 6.57 14.58
N TYR A 564 4.90 6.67 15.88
CA TYR A 564 3.53 6.89 16.35
C TYR A 564 3.06 8.35 16.25
N SER A 565 3.95 9.26 15.84
CA SER A 565 3.59 10.65 15.49
C SER A 565 3.29 10.84 14.00
N LYS A 566 3.72 9.89 13.15
CA LYS A 566 3.53 9.95 11.69
C LYS A 566 2.06 9.80 11.33
N PRO A 567 1.59 10.42 10.23
CA PRO A 567 0.32 10.06 9.62
C PRO A 567 0.22 8.54 9.44
N TYR A 568 -0.94 7.97 9.72
CA TYR A 568 -1.11 6.52 9.67
C TYR A 568 -2.51 6.17 9.20
N ALA A 569 -2.58 5.34 8.16
CA ALA A 569 -3.83 4.73 7.71
C ALA A 569 -3.53 3.40 7.01
N LYS A 570 -4.54 2.58 6.86
CA LYS A 570 -4.46 1.31 6.12
C LYS A 570 -4.82 1.47 4.63
N TYR A 571 -5.01 2.71 4.16
CA TYR A 571 -5.39 3.03 2.79
C TYR A 571 -4.80 4.36 2.32
N GLY A 572 -4.88 4.60 1.01
CA GLY A 572 -4.42 5.84 0.37
C GLY A 572 -2.90 6.02 0.39
N ILE A 573 -2.46 7.24 0.11
CA ILE A 573 -1.04 7.61 0.09
C ILE A 573 -0.71 8.76 1.04
N ALA A 574 -1.70 9.47 1.56
CA ALA A 574 -1.50 10.65 2.41
C ALA A 574 -0.76 10.34 3.73
N ASN A 575 -0.77 9.08 4.17
CA ASN A 575 -0.02 8.59 5.32
C ASN A 575 1.51 8.54 5.09
N ARG A 576 1.99 8.78 3.86
CA ARG A 576 3.42 8.78 3.51
C ARG A 576 4.08 10.14 3.69
N LYS A 577 3.31 11.15 4.13
CA LYS A 577 3.80 12.51 4.32
C LYS A 577 4.78 12.63 5.48
N MET A 578 5.87 13.35 5.29
CA MET A 578 6.80 13.78 6.33
C MET A 578 6.21 15.00 7.08
N LYS A 579 5.08 14.80 7.73
CA LYS A 579 4.31 15.80 8.47
C LYS A 579 3.98 15.27 9.85
N TYR A 580 3.97 16.13 10.86
CA TYR A 580 3.76 15.78 12.28
C TYR A 580 4.84 14.90 12.91
N TRP A 581 5.92 14.55 12.20
CA TRP A 581 6.95 13.68 12.75
C TRP A 581 7.63 14.31 13.96
N GLU A 582 7.62 13.61 15.07
CA GLU A 582 8.38 13.96 16.27
C GLU A 582 9.73 13.23 16.23
N THR A 583 10.79 13.95 16.55
CA THR A 583 12.16 13.42 16.56
C THR A 583 12.90 13.84 17.82
N LYS A 584 13.98 13.14 18.13
CA LYS A 584 14.93 13.54 19.17
C LYS A 584 16.39 13.38 18.67
N ALA A 585 17.34 13.97 19.37
CA ALA A 585 18.75 13.95 18.98
C ALA A 585 19.36 12.53 19.04
N GLU A 586 18.97 11.75 20.03
CA GLU A 586 19.44 10.38 20.25
C GLU A 586 18.43 9.36 19.70
N ALA A 587 18.87 8.12 19.45
CA ALA A 587 17.96 7.04 19.08
C ALA A 587 16.92 6.77 20.16
N TYR A 588 15.72 6.36 19.75
CA TYR A 588 14.72 5.84 20.69
C TYR A 588 15.19 4.49 21.25
N THR A 589 14.85 4.26 22.53
CA THR A 589 15.02 2.94 23.14
C THR A 589 13.74 2.11 23.03
N ALA A 590 13.87 0.79 23.16
CA ALA A 590 12.74 -0.15 23.13
C ALA A 590 11.67 0.19 24.20
N ASP A 591 12.08 0.60 25.39
CA ASP A 591 11.16 0.99 26.47
C ASP A 591 10.38 2.28 26.14
N GLU A 592 11.06 3.27 25.56
CA GLU A 592 10.41 4.50 25.07
C GLU A 592 9.40 4.17 23.97
N TYR A 593 9.81 3.35 22.98
CA TYR A 593 8.95 2.95 21.86
C TYR A 593 7.73 2.14 22.32
N LYS A 594 7.91 1.23 23.27
CA LYS A 594 6.81 0.50 23.90
C LYS A 594 5.80 1.45 24.56
N THR A 595 6.29 2.45 25.28
CA THR A 595 5.43 3.46 25.90
C THR A 595 4.64 4.25 24.85
N LEU A 596 5.27 4.60 23.72
CA LEU A 596 4.62 5.28 22.59
C LEU A 596 3.54 4.39 21.96
N ALA A 597 3.84 3.11 21.74
CA ALA A 597 2.90 2.12 21.21
C ALA A 597 1.67 1.96 22.10
N GLU A 598 1.88 1.80 23.42
CA GLU A 598 0.79 1.68 24.41
C GLU A 598 -0.09 2.94 24.47
N LYS A 599 0.52 4.12 24.30
CA LYS A 599 -0.21 5.40 24.24
C LYS A 599 -1.05 5.49 22.97
N ALA A 600 -0.49 5.10 21.82
CA ALA A 600 -1.20 5.09 20.56
C ALA A 600 -2.36 4.09 20.57
N ALA A 601 -2.15 2.88 21.11
CA ALA A 601 -3.20 1.86 21.22
C ALA A 601 -4.38 2.27 22.13
N LYS A 602 -4.17 3.16 23.10
CA LYS A 602 -5.24 3.69 23.97
C LYS A 602 -6.02 4.85 23.35
N ALA A 603 -5.46 5.49 22.32
CA ALA A 603 -6.10 6.60 21.62
C ALA A 603 -7.04 6.12 20.48
N ASN A 604 -6.82 4.91 20.00
CA ASN A 604 -7.63 4.21 18.98
C ASN A 604 -8.72 3.33 19.62
#